data_9d6403fee8c1cafa900ac2d3faeaf083
#
_entry.id   9d6403fee8c1cafa900ac2d3faeaf083
#
_cell.length_a   1.000
_cell.length_b   1.000
_cell.length_c   1.000
_cell.angle_alpha   90.00
_cell.angle_beta   90.00
_cell.angle_gamma   90.00
#
_symmetry.space_group_name_H-M   'P 1'
#
loop_
_entity.id
_entity.type
_entity.pdbx_description
1 polymer ?
#
loop_
_entity_poly.entity_id
_entity_poly.type
_entity_poly.pdbx_seq_one_letter_code
_entity_poly.pdbx_strand_id
1 'polypeptide(L)'
;MKATRVAILGLGTVGSSVARALRDLEFPGLTLSYVYNRNVARKRQSGAAECVGPDVVWTECFDDVLNSNVDVIVELIGGLDPAGDWIERALRAGKSVVTANKQLIAYHGAALLKLASVHGGQLLYGSAVAGGVPVIPGMQQGLSGDRITRVSGILNGTCNYILSRMEAGDRYADVLKDAQQLGYAESDPIADVGGFDARAKLCILCRIAMHAELDPEAVSTQTISAIDAVDFAYAKELGCTIRQVSRAQVEADGMYARVAPMLIPKNSPMAWSHGTQNMVVTTGMMGGDVVFSGHGAGGAATAVAVVSDLLAVAQGVRCVSLPVTPRVVTGDAMAPHYLRFVVDDKPGIVAAIAGALSDVGANIDSLLQHPGYPKHRLAFVVTTEPSLNSVIQRAMETIGTLDCMIQPPLALEMLVVDDKDEETA
;
A
#
# COMPACT_ATOMS: atom_id res chain seq x y z
N MET A 1 0.40 36.67 -11.00
CA MET A 1 1.19 35.92 -10.02
C MET A 1 2.52 35.53 -10.66
N LYS A 2 3.63 35.52 -9.91
CA LYS A 2 4.93 35.05 -10.42
C LYS A 2 4.78 33.55 -10.74
N ALA A 3 5.21 33.16 -11.94
CA ALA A 3 5.16 31.75 -12.32
C ALA A 3 6.12 30.90 -11.43
N THR A 4 5.63 29.80 -10.88
CA THR A 4 6.42 28.82 -10.14
C THR A 4 7.21 27.97 -11.12
N ARG A 5 8.54 27.98 -11.00
CA ARG A 5 9.46 27.26 -11.87
C ARG A 5 9.72 25.88 -11.34
N VAL A 6 9.50 24.89 -12.19
CA VAL A 6 9.55 23.47 -11.86
C VAL A 6 10.76 22.81 -12.51
N ALA A 7 11.44 21.95 -11.78
CA ALA A 7 12.39 20.98 -12.33
C ALA A 7 11.89 19.55 -12.12
N ILE A 8 12.07 18.68 -13.11
CA ILE A 8 11.76 17.24 -13.01
C ILE A 8 13.07 16.45 -12.95
N LEU A 9 13.25 15.67 -11.88
CA LEU A 9 14.33 14.70 -11.75
C LEU A 9 13.82 13.31 -12.15
N GLY A 10 14.22 12.84 -13.31
CA GLY A 10 13.80 11.54 -13.83
C GLY A 10 12.65 11.63 -14.83
N LEU A 11 12.96 11.48 -16.11
CA LEU A 11 11.97 11.46 -17.20
C LEU A 11 11.60 10.01 -17.58
N GLY A 12 11.15 9.22 -16.59
CA GLY A 12 10.59 7.88 -16.77
C GLY A 12 9.12 7.95 -17.18
N THR A 13 8.35 6.89 -16.91
CA THR A 13 6.91 6.82 -17.21
C THR A 13 6.14 7.96 -16.54
N VAL A 14 6.35 8.19 -15.25
CA VAL A 14 5.65 9.26 -14.51
C VAL A 14 6.17 10.63 -14.93
N GLY A 15 7.50 10.82 -14.98
CA GLY A 15 8.09 12.12 -15.34
C GLY A 15 7.70 12.61 -16.72
N SER A 16 7.63 11.70 -17.70
CA SER A 16 7.13 12.04 -19.05
C SER A 16 5.64 12.43 -19.04
N SER A 17 4.84 11.76 -18.19
CA SER A 17 3.41 12.10 -18.05
C SER A 17 3.22 13.45 -17.36
N VAL A 18 4.02 13.78 -16.34
CA VAL A 18 4.03 15.09 -15.69
C VAL A 18 4.44 16.20 -16.68
N ALA A 19 5.55 15.99 -17.41
CA ALA A 19 6.00 16.97 -18.40
C ALA A 19 4.94 17.22 -19.49
N ARG A 20 4.30 16.15 -19.97
CA ARG A 20 3.19 16.24 -20.93
C ARG A 20 2.01 17.01 -20.36
N ALA A 21 1.58 16.70 -19.13
CA ALA A 21 0.48 17.40 -18.48
C ALA A 21 0.77 18.89 -18.33
N LEU A 22 1.98 19.27 -17.90
CA LEU A 22 2.39 20.68 -17.79
C LEU A 22 2.38 21.42 -19.12
N ARG A 23 2.73 20.75 -20.22
CA ARG A 23 2.71 21.32 -21.57
C ARG A 23 1.31 21.43 -22.15
N ASP A 24 0.53 20.33 -22.09
CA ASP A 24 -0.71 20.19 -22.88
C ASP A 24 -1.92 20.81 -22.17
N LEU A 25 -1.93 20.86 -20.83
CA LEU A 25 -3.06 21.39 -20.05
C LEU A 25 -2.85 22.83 -19.57
N GLU A 26 -1.68 23.42 -19.87
CA GLU A 26 -1.37 24.83 -19.63
C GLU A 26 -1.82 25.35 -18.26
N PHE A 27 -1.30 24.76 -17.18
CA PHE A 27 -1.64 25.18 -15.83
C PHE A 27 -1.11 26.59 -15.53
N PRO A 28 -1.98 27.60 -15.30
CA PRO A 28 -1.56 28.95 -15.02
C PRO A 28 -0.65 29.02 -13.79
N GLY A 29 0.50 29.65 -13.94
CA GLY A 29 1.45 29.84 -12.85
C GLY A 29 2.43 28.69 -12.64
N LEU A 30 2.44 27.65 -13.48
CA LEU A 30 3.47 26.61 -13.49
C LEU A 30 4.29 26.67 -14.79
N THR A 31 5.62 26.55 -14.68
CA THR A 31 6.52 26.53 -15.82
C THR A 31 7.59 25.46 -15.62
N LEU A 32 7.64 24.47 -16.50
CA LEU A 32 8.74 23.49 -16.53
C LEU A 32 10.00 24.19 -17.08
N SER A 33 11.05 24.25 -16.25
CA SER A 33 12.29 24.96 -16.59
C SER A 33 13.48 24.02 -16.76
N TYR A 34 13.52 22.92 -16.00
CA TYR A 34 14.61 21.96 -16.02
C TYR A 34 14.11 20.51 -16.05
N VAL A 35 14.86 19.69 -16.79
CA VAL A 35 14.72 18.22 -16.76
C VAL A 35 16.11 17.62 -16.48
N TYR A 36 16.23 16.94 -15.36
CA TYR A 36 17.39 16.07 -15.11
C TYR A 36 17.12 14.66 -15.60
N ASN A 37 18.09 14.10 -16.31
CA ASN A 37 18.09 12.68 -16.62
C ASN A 37 19.52 12.15 -16.66
N ARG A 38 19.76 10.96 -16.11
CA ARG A 38 21.09 10.32 -16.04
C ARG A 38 21.76 10.12 -17.41
N ASN A 39 20.98 10.08 -18.49
CA ASN A 39 21.48 10.00 -19.88
C ASN A 39 20.57 10.86 -20.78
N VAL A 40 20.91 12.13 -20.86
CA VAL A 40 20.15 13.14 -21.63
C VAL A 40 20.16 12.82 -23.11
N ALA A 41 21.32 12.47 -23.67
CA ALA A 41 21.45 12.19 -25.11
C ALA A 41 20.50 11.06 -25.55
N ARG A 42 20.53 9.92 -24.85
CA ARG A 42 19.64 8.79 -25.10
C ARG A 42 18.16 9.18 -24.90
N LYS A 43 17.86 9.97 -23.86
CA LYS A 43 16.48 10.32 -23.53
C LYS A 43 15.88 11.28 -24.56
N ARG A 44 16.64 12.24 -25.06
CA ARG A 44 16.23 13.15 -26.14
C ARG A 44 15.91 12.43 -27.46
N GLN A 45 16.56 11.31 -27.72
CA GLN A 45 16.28 10.48 -28.91
C GLN A 45 15.04 9.58 -28.75
N SER A 46 14.49 9.46 -27.55
CA SER A 46 13.28 8.69 -27.31
C SER A 46 12.03 9.59 -27.44
N GLY A 47 10.89 9.01 -27.86
CA GLY A 47 9.61 9.73 -27.92
C GLY A 47 9.17 10.38 -26.61
N ALA A 48 9.81 10.04 -25.49
CA ALA A 48 9.59 10.71 -24.21
C ALA A 48 10.07 12.16 -24.19
N ALA A 49 10.99 12.57 -25.08
CA ALA A 49 11.44 13.96 -25.19
C ALA A 49 10.40 14.87 -25.82
N GLU A 50 9.49 14.34 -26.61
CA GLU A 50 8.43 15.10 -27.27
C GLU A 50 7.49 15.79 -26.27
N CYS A 51 7.42 15.30 -25.03
CA CYS A 51 6.61 15.92 -23.97
C CYS A 51 7.29 17.15 -23.34
N VAL A 52 8.57 17.43 -23.65
CA VAL A 52 9.35 18.52 -23.04
C VAL A 52 9.46 19.67 -24.04
N GLY A 53 9.06 20.88 -23.62
CA GLY A 53 9.13 22.06 -24.45
C GLY A 53 10.56 22.46 -24.85
N PRO A 54 10.72 23.24 -25.93
CA PRO A 54 12.05 23.61 -26.48
C PRO A 54 12.87 24.50 -25.52
N ASP A 55 12.23 25.29 -24.67
CA ASP A 55 12.87 26.21 -23.74
C ASP A 55 13.34 25.56 -22.45
N VAL A 56 13.07 24.25 -22.26
CA VAL A 56 13.45 23.51 -21.07
C VAL A 56 14.90 23.10 -21.11
N VAL A 57 15.63 23.42 -20.05
CA VAL A 57 17.05 23.05 -19.90
C VAL A 57 17.16 21.58 -19.49
N TRP A 58 17.97 20.84 -20.23
CA TRP A 58 18.29 19.44 -19.91
C TRP A 58 19.67 19.35 -19.29
N THR A 59 19.78 18.58 -18.21
CA THR A 59 21.06 18.35 -17.53
C THR A 59 21.23 16.94 -17.02
N GLU A 60 22.48 16.48 -16.90
CA GLU A 60 22.92 15.26 -16.23
C GLU A 60 23.51 15.53 -14.85
N CYS A 61 23.57 16.82 -14.44
CA CYS A 61 24.10 17.24 -13.16
C CYS A 61 22.98 17.80 -12.26
N PHE A 62 22.82 17.20 -11.07
CA PHE A 62 21.82 17.67 -10.11
C PHE A 62 22.14 19.09 -9.60
N ASP A 63 23.43 19.45 -9.49
CA ASP A 63 23.84 20.76 -9.00
C ASP A 63 23.42 21.91 -9.93
N ASP A 64 23.26 21.66 -11.24
CA ASP A 64 22.69 22.65 -12.17
C ASP A 64 21.26 22.98 -11.79
N VAL A 65 20.46 21.95 -11.40
CA VAL A 65 19.08 22.15 -10.93
C VAL A 65 19.08 22.84 -9.56
N LEU A 66 19.90 22.36 -8.64
CA LEU A 66 19.97 22.89 -7.27
C LEU A 66 20.31 24.38 -7.24
N ASN A 67 21.31 24.81 -8.03
CA ASN A 67 21.80 26.17 -8.09
C ASN A 67 20.98 27.08 -9.04
N SER A 68 20.02 26.54 -9.75
CA SER A 68 19.13 27.30 -10.62
C SER A 68 18.06 28.08 -9.83
N ASN A 69 17.28 28.85 -10.56
CA ASN A 69 16.17 29.62 -10.00
C ASN A 69 14.84 28.86 -9.96
N VAL A 70 14.87 27.54 -9.95
CA VAL A 70 13.66 26.72 -9.77
C VAL A 70 13.13 26.89 -8.35
N ASP A 71 11.81 26.93 -8.23
CA ASP A 71 11.10 27.06 -6.95
C ASP A 71 10.75 25.70 -6.37
N VAL A 72 10.47 24.71 -7.26
CA VAL A 72 10.03 23.34 -6.89
C VAL A 72 10.79 22.30 -7.69
N ILE A 73 11.23 21.25 -7.00
CA ILE A 73 11.86 20.06 -7.59
C ILE A 73 10.90 18.88 -7.48
N VAL A 74 10.60 18.23 -8.60
CA VAL A 74 9.80 17.00 -8.68
C VAL A 74 10.76 15.82 -8.77
N GLU A 75 10.84 15.01 -7.72
CA GLU A 75 11.68 13.81 -7.68
C GLU A 75 10.87 12.57 -8.10
N LEU A 76 11.29 11.93 -9.19
CA LEU A 76 10.67 10.75 -9.80
C LEU A 76 11.71 9.71 -10.22
N ILE A 77 12.85 9.67 -9.51
CA ILE A 77 13.92 8.71 -9.76
C ILE A 77 13.66 7.42 -8.99
N GLY A 78 13.16 7.56 -7.76
CA GLY A 78 12.92 6.47 -6.82
C GLY A 78 14.20 5.97 -6.12
N GLY A 79 14.03 5.00 -5.22
CA GLY A 79 15.09 4.47 -4.39
C GLY A 79 15.48 5.41 -3.24
N LEU A 80 16.43 4.99 -2.41
CA LEU A 80 16.88 5.81 -1.29
C LEU A 80 18.05 6.73 -1.70
N ASP A 81 18.94 6.22 -2.53
CA ASP A 81 20.15 6.90 -2.99
C ASP A 81 20.17 6.96 -4.52
N PRO A 82 20.46 8.10 -5.15
CA PRO A 82 20.82 9.40 -4.58
C PRO A 82 19.62 10.29 -4.23
N ALA A 83 18.38 9.82 -4.36
CA ALA A 83 17.16 10.63 -4.21
C ALA A 83 17.08 11.30 -2.82
N GLY A 84 17.46 10.58 -1.77
CA GLY A 84 17.44 11.09 -0.39
C GLY A 84 18.37 12.29 -0.19
N ASP A 85 19.63 12.17 -0.62
CA ASP A 85 20.60 13.27 -0.57
C ASP A 85 20.11 14.50 -1.36
N TRP A 86 19.56 14.28 -2.55
CA TRP A 86 19.11 15.37 -3.40
C TRP A 86 17.89 16.10 -2.84
N ILE A 87 16.94 15.36 -2.28
CA ILE A 87 15.78 15.96 -1.60
C ILE A 87 16.25 16.74 -0.37
N GLU A 88 17.13 16.20 0.44
CA GLU A 88 17.66 16.88 1.61
C GLU A 88 18.37 18.19 1.23
N ARG A 89 19.23 18.16 0.22
CA ARG A 89 19.96 19.35 -0.28
C ARG A 89 18.99 20.39 -0.87
N ALA A 90 17.96 19.94 -1.60
CA ALA A 90 16.94 20.84 -2.14
C ALA A 90 16.17 21.56 -1.02
N LEU A 91 15.72 20.80 0.00
CA LEU A 91 15.00 21.36 1.14
C LEU A 91 15.89 22.32 1.95
N ARG A 92 17.17 21.99 2.19
CA ARG A 92 18.14 22.88 2.84
C ARG A 92 18.36 24.18 2.05
N ALA A 93 18.26 24.15 0.73
CA ALA A 93 18.31 25.34 -0.13
C ALA A 93 17.00 26.14 -0.15
N GLY A 94 15.99 25.77 0.65
CA GLY A 94 14.69 26.44 0.73
C GLY A 94 13.77 26.15 -0.46
N LYS A 95 14.11 25.19 -1.32
CA LYS A 95 13.25 24.77 -2.43
C LYS A 95 12.16 23.83 -1.92
N SER A 96 10.97 23.89 -2.53
CA SER A 96 9.94 22.90 -2.31
C SER A 96 10.24 21.63 -3.10
N VAL A 97 9.80 20.48 -2.59
CA VAL A 97 9.95 19.17 -3.24
C VAL A 97 8.60 18.48 -3.35
N VAL A 98 8.34 17.90 -4.52
CA VAL A 98 7.23 16.98 -4.76
C VAL A 98 7.83 15.62 -5.12
N THR A 99 7.40 14.54 -4.47
CA THR A 99 7.98 13.21 -4.72
C THR A 99 6.94 12.11 -4.75
N ALA A 100 7.15 11.09 -5.59
CA ALA A 100 6.40 9.83 -5.59
C ALA A 100 7.15 8.69 -4.86
N ASN A 101 8.26 8.99 -4.22
CA ASN A 101 9.18 8.03 -3.61
C ASN A 101 8.70 7.52 -2.26
N LYS A 102 7.80 6.55 -2.30
CA LYS A 102 7.19 5.97 -1.11
C LYS A 102 8.19 5.38 -0.11
N GLN A 103 9.28 4.76 -0.60
CA GLN A 103 10.30 4.20 0.29
C GLN A 103 10.98 5.30 1.10
N LEU A 104 11.45 6.35 0.43
CA LEU A 104 12.10 7.47 1.10
C LEU A 104 11.16 8.13 2.12
N ILE A 105 9.90 8.35 1.75
CA ILE A 105 8.92 8.94 2.65
C ILE A 105 8.57 8.01 3.81
N ALA A 106 8.47 6.70 3.60
CA ALA A 106 8.19 5.75 4.70
C ALA A 106 9.30 5.76 5.76
N TYR A 107 10.57 5.73 5.34
CA TYR A 107 11.72 5.62 6.25
C TYR A 107 12.23 6.95 6.79
N HIS A 108 12.16 8.03 6.00
CA HIS A 108 12.80 9.31 6.33
C HIS A 108 11.85 10.51 6.31
N GLY A 109 10.55 10.27 6.06
CA GLY A 109 9.58 11.34 5.83
C GLY A 109 9.45 12.33 6.97
N ALA A 110 9.46 11.87 8.23
CA ALA A 110 9.38 12.76 9.39
C ALA A 110 10.56 13.74 9.47
N ALA A 111 11.78 13.25 9.25
CA ALA A 111 12.98 14.09 9.22
C ALA A 111 12.96 15.09 8.07
N LEU A 112 12.57 14.65 6.88
CA LEU A 112 12.47 15.50 5.68
C LEU A 112 11.38 16.58 5.80
N LEU A 113 10.23 16.25 6.38
CA LEU A 113 9.16 17.22 6.67
C LEU A 113 9.62 18.30 7.65
N LYS A 114 10.33 17.89 8.71
CA LYS A 114 10.94 18.82 9.66
C LYS A 114 11.95 19.73 8.97
N LEU A 115 12.80 19.16 8.11
CA LEU A 115 13.79 19.92 7.35
C LEU A 115 13.12 20.95 6.43
N ALA A 116 12.08 20.55 5.68
CA ALA A 116 11.30 21.46 4.84
C ALA A 116 10.73 22.63 5.65
N SER A 117 10.14 22.35 6.80
CA SER A 117 9.57 23.37 7.69
C SER A 117 10.62 24.37 8.19
N VAL A 118 11.81 23.90 8.58
CA VAL A 118 12.89 24.74 9.10
C VAL A 118 13.45 25.68 8.02
N HIS A 119 13.54 25.23 6.79
CA HIS A 119 14.13 25.99 5.68
C HIS A 119 13.10 26.73 4.80
N GLY A 120 11.81 26.71 5.19
CA GLY A 120 10.75 27.47 4.52
C GLY A 120 10.23 26.84 3.21
N GLY A 121 10.75 25.70 2.81
CA GLY A 121 10.24 24.89 1.70
C GLY A 121 9.02 24.03 2.11
N GLN A 122 8.49 23.28 1.15
CA GLN A 122 7.45 22.28 1.38
C GLN A 122 7.90 20.91 0.83
N LEU A 123 7.49 19.84 1.47
CA LEU A 123 7.63 18.48 0.97
C LEU A 123 6.24 17.88 0.78
N LEU A 124 5.83 17.65 -0.48
CA LEU A 124 4.56 17.06 -0.83
C LEU A 124 4.80 15.70 -1.49
N TYR A 125 3.94 14.76 -1.21
CA TYR A 125 4.08 13.37 -1.66
C TYR A 125 2.73 12.69 -1.91
N GLY A 126 1.75 13.45 -2.41
CA GLY A 126 0.40 12.98 -2.71
C GLY A 126 0.37 11.75 -3.60
N SER A 127 1.34 11.63 -4.50
CA SER A 127 1.49 10.49 -5.41
C SER A 127 2.20 9.25 -4.80
N ALA A 128 2.76 9.34 -3.59
CA ALA A 128 3.48 8.23 -2.95
C ALA A 128 2.56 7.08 -2.52
N VAL A 129 1.27 7.35 -2.28
CA VAL A 129 0.27 6.34 -1.91
C VAL A 129 -0.92 6.42 -2.85
N ALA A 130 -1.33 5.26 -3.37
CA ALA A 130 -2.50 5.09 -4.24
C ALA A 130 -2.49 5.95 -5.52
N GLY A 131 -1.32 6.36 -5.99
CA GLY A 131 -1.10 7.00 -7.29
C GLY A 131 -1.98 8.22 -7.53
N GLY A 132 -3.00 8.09 -8.40
CA GLY A 132 -3.94 9.17 -8.75
C GLY A 132 -5.11 9.34 -7.77
N VAL A 133 -5.23 8.51 -6.74
CA VAL A 133 -6.29 8.66 -5.73
C VAL A 133 -5.88 9.72 -4.72
N PRO A 134 -6.69 10.77 -4.49
CA PRO A 134 -6.32 11.89 -3.63
C PRO A 134 -6.44 11.57 -2.13
N VAL A 135 -5.89 10.43 -1.70
CA VAL A 135 -6.02 9.93 -0.32
C VAL A 135 -5.28 10.82 0.68
N ILE A 136 -4.05 11.23 0.35
CA ILE A 136 -3.23 12.07 1.24
C ILE A 136 -3.86 13.44 1.45
N PRO A 137 -4.13 14.26 0.42
CA PRO A 137 -4.80 15.53 0.62
C PRO A 137 -6.22 15.38 1.18
N GLY A 138 -6.94 14.31 0.85
CA GLY A 138 -8.25 14.00 1.41
C GLY A 138 -8.21 13.81 2.92
N MET A 139 -7.23 13.06 3.44
CA MET A 139 -7.03 12.90 4.88
C MET A 139 -6.56 14.20 5.55
N GLN A 140 -5.59 14.89 4.96
CA GLN A 140 -4.98 16.08 5.57
C GLN A 140 -5.92 17.30 5.63
N GLN A 141 -6.81 17.43 4.66
CA GLN A 141 -7.71 18.60 4.54
C GLN A 141 -9.17 18.21 4.79
N GLY A 142 -9.64 17.13 4.17
CA GLY A 142 -11.04 16.74 4.22
C GLY A 142 -11.46 16.07 5.52
N LEU A 143 -10.55 15.35 6.17
CA LEU A 143 -10.81 14.60 7.42
C LEU A 143 -10.10 15.19 8.64
N SER A 144 -9.52 16.37 8.54
CA SER A 144 -8.78 17.01 9.64
C SER A 144 -9.65 17.37 10.85
N GLY A 145 -10.96 17.39 10.70
CA GLY A 145 -11.92 17.62 11.79
C GLY A 145 -12.27 16.38 12.61
N ASP A 146 -11.80 15.19 12.21
CA ASP A 146 -12.07 13.95 12.91
C ASP A 146 -10.77 13.30 13.43
N ARG A 147 -10.92 12.40 14.38
CA ARG A 147 -9.82 11.57 14.87
C ARG A 147 -9.88 10.20 14.19
N ILE A 148 -8.98 9.98 13.24
CA ILE A 148 -8.89 8.68 12.57
C ILE A 148 -8.29 7.65 13.54
N THR A 149 -8.98 6.53 13.72
CA THR A 149 -8.61 5.44 14.61
C THR A 149 -8.13 4.20 13.87
N ARG A 150 -8.56 4.03 12.60
CA ARG A 150 -8.19 2.89 11.76
C ARG A 150 -7.99 3.32 10.32
N VAL A 151 -7.00 2.74 9.67
CA VAL A 151 -6.79 2.79 8.23
C VAL A 151 -6.68 1.36 7.72
N SER A 152 -7.46 1.04 6.71
CA SER A 152 -7.40 -0.24 6.00
C SER A 152 -7.34 0.02 4.49
N GLY A 153 -6.68 -0.84 3.72
CA GLY A 153 -6.67 -0.62 2.28
C GLY A 153 -6.04 -1.73 1.46
N ILE A 154 -6.39 -1.70 0.19
CA ILE A 154 -5.76 -2.48 -0.87
C ILE A 154 -4.78 -1.54 -1.56
N LEU A 155 -3.51 -1.60 -1.14
CA LEU A 155 -2.48 -0.62 -1.51
C LEU A 155 -1.54 -1.10 -2.61
N ASN A 156 -1.64 -2.37 -3.02
CA ASN A 156 -0.82 -2.94 -4.08
C ASN A 156 -1.70 -3.47 -5.22
N GLY A 157 -1.65 -2.81 -6.39
CA GLY A 157 -2.46 -3.16 -7.55
C GLY A 157 -2.06 -4.49 -8.19
N THR A 158 -0.78 -4.88 -8.14
CA THR A 158 -0.28 -6.15 -8.66
C THR A 158 -0.88 -7.32 -7.89
N CYS A 159 -0.83 -7.28 -6.56
CA CYS A 159 -1.45 -8.30 -5.70
C CYS A 159 -2.97 -8.35 -5.88
N ASN A 160 -3.62 -7.19 -5.99
CA ASN A 160 -5.06 -7.14 -6.22
C ASN A 160 -5.44 -7.76 -7.58
N TYR A 161 -4.66 -7.50 -8.63
CA TYR A 161 -4.83 -8.13 -9.94
C TYR A 161 -4.69 -9.65 -9.85
N ILE A 162 -3.60 -10.14 -9.21
CA ILE A 162 -3.35 -11.58 -9.05
C ILE A 162 -4.52 -12.24 -8.32
N LEU A 163 -4.89 -11.73 -7.14
CA LEU A 163 -5.97 -12.33 -6.33
C LEU A 163 -7.34 -12.25 -7.01
N SER A 164 -7.63 -11.18 -7.76
CA SER A 164 -8.87 -11.07 -8.55
C SER A 164 -8.96 -12.12 -9.66
N ARG A 165 -7.85 -12.42 -10.33
CA ARG A 165 -7.78 -13.46 -11.36
C ARG A 165 -7.88 -14.86 -10.75
N MET A 166 -7.25 -15.09 -9.59
CA MET A 166 -7.37 -16.34 -8.85
C MET A 166 -8.80 -16.56 -8.34
N GLU A 167 -9.50 -15.53 -7.91
CA GLU A 167 -10.92 -15.58 -7.56
C GLU A 167 -11.81 -16.01 -8.75
N ALA A 168 -11.41 -15.65 -9.97
CA ALA A 168 -12.07 -16.06 -11.21
C ALA A 168 -11.70 -17.51 -11.64
N GLY A 169 -10.76 -18.17 -10.95
CA GLY A 169 -10.37 -19.56 -11.17
C GLY A 169 -8.99 -19.77 -11.79
N ASP A 170 -8.24 -18.71 -12.06
CA ASP A 170 -6.89 -18.81 -12.61
C ASP A 170 -5.89 -19.28 -11.54
N ARG A 171 -4.80 -19.92 -11.98
CA ARG A 171 -3.75 -20.39 -11.07
C ARG A 171 -2.74 -19.29 -10.80
N TYR A 172 -2.25 -19.17 -9.57
CA TYR A 172 -1.27 -18.16 -9.15
C TYR A 172 -0.08 -18.03 -10.11
N ALA A 173 0.56 -19.15 -10.47
CA ALA A 173 1.75 -19.15 -11.33
C ALA A 173 1.48 -18.58 -12.74
N ASP A 174 0.31 -18.88 -13.29
CA ASP A 174 -0.10 -18.43 -14.62
C ASP A 174 -0.40 -16.91 -14.58
N VAL A 175 -1.15 -16.47 -13.57
CA VAL A 175 -1.49 -15.05 -13.38
C VAL A 175 -0.26 -14.18 -13.09
N LEU A 176 0.69 -14.69 -12.29
CA LEU A 176 1.94 -13.96 -12.02
C LEU A 176 2.72 -13.73 -13.31
N LYS A 177 2.80 -14.75 -14.17
CA LYS A 177 3.45 -14.64 -15.48
C LYS A 177 2.73 -13.61 -16.38
N ASP A 178 1.41 -13.64 -16.41
CA ASP A 178 0.61 -12.65 -17.15
C ASP A 178 0.85 -11.24 -16.62
N ALA A 179 0.88 -11.06 -15.28
CA ALA A 179 1.16 -9.77 -14.66
C ALA A 179 2.55 -9.22 -15.03
N GLN A 180 3.56 -10.10 -15.13
CA GLN A 180 4.90 -9.73 -15.60
C GLN A 180 4.90 -9.32 -17.08
N GLN A 181 4.20 -10.04 -17.94
CA GLN A 181 4.06 -9.72 -19.37
C GLN A 181 3.33 -8.39 -19.61
N LEU A 182 2.33 -8.09 -18.79
CA LEU A 182 1.56 -6.84 -18.84
C LEU A 182 2.31 -5.67 -18.19
N GLY A 183 3.47 -5.93 -17.55
CA GLY A 183 4.24 -4.89 -16.86
C GLY A 183 3.65 -4.45 -15.51
N TYR A 184 2.75 -5.23 -14.93
CA TYR A 184 2.21 -4.99 -13.59
C TYR A 184 3.15 -5.50 -12.50
N ALA A 185 3.88 -6.58 -12.76
CA ALA A 185 4.91 -7.12 -11.88
C ALA A 185 6.29 -7.06 -12.55
N GLU A 186 7.32 -6.80 -11.77
CA GLU A 186 8.71 -6.93 -12.19
C GLU A 186 9.14 -8.39 -12.26
N SER A 187 10.34 -8.67 -12.82
CA SER A 187 10.91 -10.02 -12.87
C SER A 187 11.12 -10.62 -11.47
N ASP A 188 11.46 -9.79 -10.49
CA ASP A 188 11.43 -10.14 -9.06
C ASP A 188 10.20 -9.47 -8.41
N PRO A 189 9.13 -10.22 -8.17
CA PRO A 189 7.88 -9.69 -7.63
C PRO A 189 7.85 -9.59 -6.10
N ILE A 190 8.95 -9.90 -5.39
CA ILE A 190 8.98 -10.02 -3.92
C ILE A 190 8.48 -8.75 -3.24
N ALA A 191 8.82 -7.57 -3.76
CA ALA A 191 8.37 -6.31 -3.19
C ALA A 191 6.83 -6.20 -3.16
N ASP A 192 6.16 -6.72 -4.18
CA ASP A 192 4.70 -6.72 -4.30
C ASP A 192 4.10 -7.90 -3.51
N VAL A 193 4.40 -9.13 -3.92
CA VAL A 193 3.75 -10.34 -3.39
C VAL A 193 4.08 -10.60 -1.92
N GLY A 194 5.24 -10.13 -1.45
CA GLY A 194 5.66 -10.18 -0.04
C GLY A 194 5.03 -9.08 0.83
N GLY A 195 4.35 -8.09 0.23
CA GLY A 195 3.67 -7.01 0.94
C GLY A 195 4.53 -5.80 1.30
N PHE A 196 5.81 -5.75 0.90
CA PHE A 196 6.74 -4.68 1.29
C PHE A 196 6.40 -3.31 0.68
N ASP A 197 5.90 -3.28 -0.56
CA ASP A 197 5.37 -2.07 -1.20
C ASP A 197 4.18 -1.51 -0.42
N ALA A 198 3.23 -2.37 -0.08
CA ALA A 198 2.04 -1.99 0.66
C ALA A 198 2.36 -1.57 2.11
N ARG A 199 3.38 -2.18 2.73
CA ARG A 199 3.90 -1.84 4.06
C ARG A 199 4.41 -0.40 4.11
N ALA A 200 5.24 0.00 3.17
CA ALA A 200 5.75 1.37 3.07
C ALA A 200 4.61 2.39 2.94
N LYS A 201 3.61 2.10 2.09
CA LYS A 201 2.43 2.95 1.93
C LYS A 201 1.58 3.03 3.20
N LEU A 202 1.42 1.92 3.94
CA LEU A 202 0.70 1.89 5.20
C LEU A 202 1.35 2.80 6.25
N CYS A 203 2.68 2.76 6.39
CA CYS A 203 3.42 3.65 7.31
C CYS A 203 3.19 5.13 6.97
N ILE A 204 3.16 5.48 5.68
CA ILE A 204 2.85 6.85 5.24
C ILE A 204 1.43 7.25 5.67
N LEU A 205 0.45 6.36 5.46
CA LEU A 205 -0.93 6.62 5.86
C LEU A 205 -1.09 6.77 7.37
N CYS A 206 -0.40 5.96 8.18
CA CYS A 206 -0.41 6.08 9.64
C CYS A 206 0.13 7.44 10.10
N ARG A 207 1.21 7.91 9.47
CA ARG A 207 1.78 9.23 9.76
C ARG A 207 0.78 10.36 9.49
N ILE A 208 0.05 10.27 8.40
CA ILE A 208 -0.89 11.34 7.98
C ILE A 208 -2.20 11.27 8.75
N ALA A 209 -2.80 10.09 8.84
CA ALA A 209 -4.14 9.92 9.39
C ALA A 209 -4.17 9.89 10.93
N MET A 210 -3.16 9.27 11.55
CA MET A 210 -3.14 9.01 12.99
C MET A 210 -1.98 9.72 13.70
N HIS A 211 -1.21 10.53 12.97
CA HIS A 211 0.00 11.23 13.48
C HIS A 211 0.98 10.27 14.18
N ALA A 212 1.08 9.05 13.66
CA ALA A 212 1.87 7.95 14.21
C ALA A 212 3.05 7.64 13.29
N GLU A 213 4.26 7.72 13.85
CA GLU A 213 5.48 7.26 13.17
C GLU A 213 5.71 5.79 13.52
N LEU A 214 5.69 4.94 12.52
CA LEU A 214 5.96 3.51 12.64
C LEU A 214 7.32 3.19 12.03
N ASP A 215 8.06 2.28 12.66
CA ASP A 215 9.18 1.62 12.00
C ASP A 215 8.63 0.65 10.95
N PRO A 216 8.91 0.85 9.65
CA PRO A 216 8.44 -0.05 8.61
C PRO A 216 8.86 -1.51 8.84
N GLU A 217 10.03 -1.76 9.42
CA GLU A 217 10.51 -3.13 9.67
C GLU A 217 9.75 -3.83 10.81
N ALA A 218 9.10 -3.08 11.68
CA ALA A 218 8.25 -3.63 12.73
C ALA A 218 6.84 -4.03 12.21
N VAL A 219 6.43 -3.52 11.04
CA VAL A 219 5.13 -3.88 10.45
C VAL A 219 5.23 -5.26 9.79
N SER A 220 4.49 -6.23 10.31
CA SER A 220 4.52 -7.60 9.80
C SER A 220 3.89 -7.72 8.41
N THR A 221 4.48 -8.57 7.55
CA THR A 221 3.95 -8.87 6.23
C THR A 221 3.74 -10.37 6.04
N GLN A 222 2.73 -10.74 5.24
CA GLN A 222 2.50 -12.11 4.82
C GLN A 222 2.33 -12.16 3.30
N THR A 223 3.03 -13.09 2.67
CA THR A 223 2.98 -13.26 1.21
C THR A 223 1.63 -13.79 0.74
N ILE A 224 1.20 -13.37 -0.45
CA ILE A 224 0.02 -13.92 -1.13
C ILE A 224 0.31 -15.24 -1.86
N SER A 225 1.56 -15.65 -2.00
CA SER A 225 1.95 -16.84 -2.79
C SER A 225 1.48 -18.16 -2.19
N ALA A 226 1.08 -18.18 -0.91
CA ALA A 226 0.53 -19.35 -0.23
C ALA A 226 -0.97 -19.57 -0.50
N ILE A 227 -1.64 -18.62 -1.13
CA ILE A 227 -3.07 -18.70 -1.48
C ILE A 227 -3.25 -19.64 -2.68
N ASP A 228 -4.27 -20.48 -2.62
CA ASP A 228 -4.62 -21.44 -3.66
C ASP A 228 -6.10 -21.25 -4.09
N ALA A 229 -6.48 -21.83 -5.22
CA ALA A 229 -7.85 -21.78 -5.73
C ALA A 229 -8.88 -22.35 -4.72
N VAL A 230 -8.47 -23.33 -3.93
CA VAL A 230 -9.31 -23.93 -2.88
C VAL A 230 -9.71 -22.89 -1.82
N ASP A 231 -8.85 -21.91 -1.51
CA ASP A 231 -9.13 -20.87 -0.53
C ASP A 231 -10.28 -19.96 -1.00
N PHE A 232 -10.34 -19.66 -2.30
CA PHE A 232 -11.45 -18.86 -2.86
C PHE A 232 -12.77 -19.65 -2.87
N ALA A 233 -12.72 -20.97 -3.04
CA ALA A 233 -13.93 -21.79 -2.96
C ALA A 233 -14.52 -21.75 -1.53
N TYR A 234 -13.71 -21.94 -0.50
CA TYR A 234 -14.15 -21.85 0.89
C TYR A 234 -14.50 -20.42 1.31
N ALA A 235 -13.72 -19.41 0.87
CA ALA A 235 -14.05 -18.01 1.13
C ALA A 235 -15.43 -17.64 0.56
N LYS A 236 -15.77 -18.13 -0.64
CA LYS A 236 -17.09 -17.90 -1.26
C LYS A 236 -18.22 -18.52 -0.42
N GLU A 237 -18.02 -19.70 0.14
CA GLU A 237 -18.97 -20.36 1.01
C GLU A 237 -19.19 -19.60 2.32
N LEU A 238 -18.12 -19.02 2.85
CA LEU A 238 -18.16 -18.14 4.02
C LEU A 238 -18.69 -16.72 3.71
N GLY A 239 -19.18 -16.45 2.49
CA GLY A 239 -19.65 -15.12 2.09
C GLY A 239 -18.55 -14.07 1.94
N CYS A 240 -17.30 -14.52 1.81
CA CYS A 240 -16.09 -13.69 1.76
C CYS A 240 -15.39 -13.75 0.40
N THR A 241 -14.39 -12.90 0.24
CA THR A 241 -13.31 -12.99 -0.76
C THR A 241 -11.96 -12.82 -0.09
N ILE A 242 -10.86 -12.99 -0.84
CA ILE A 242 -9.50 -12.81 -0.32
C ILE A 242 -8.83 -11.65 -1.04
N ARG A 243 -8.26 -10.71 -0.27
CA ARG A 243 -7.44 -9.59 -0.78
C ARG A 243 -6.19 -9.42 0.09
N GLN A 244 -5.12 -8.85 -0.48
CA GLN A 244 -4.00 -8.35 0.34
C GLN A 244 -4.44 -7.05 1.00
N VAL A 245 -4.61 -7.07 2.30
CA VAL A 245 -5.04 -5.92 3.09
C VAL A 245 -3.87 -5.36 3.87
N SER A 246 -3.71 -4.05 3.79
CA SER A 246 -2.87 -3.25 4.68
C SER A 246 -3.78 -2.67 5.74
N ARG A 247 -3.56 -2.97 7.02
CA ARG A 247 -4.40 -2.50 8.12
C ARG A 247 -3.55 -1.96 9.25
N ALA A 248 -3.94 -0.81 9.78
CA ALA A 248 -3.41 -0.25 11.00
C ALA A 248 -4.54 0.33 11.86
N GLN A 249 -4.43 0.15 13.17
CA GLN A 249 -5.43 0.58 14.14
C GLN A 249 -4.75 1.03 15.42
N VAL A 250 -5.28 2.09 16.03
CA VAL A 250 -4.82 2.57 17.35
C VAL A 250 -5.30 1.60 18.43
N GLU A 251 -4.36 1.11 19.24
CA GLU A 251 -4.61 0.27 20.39
C GLU A 251 -4.25 1.01 21.69
N ALA A 252 -4.64 0.46 22.86
CA ALA A 252 -4.37 1.09 24.15
C ALA A 252 -2.88 1.32 24.39
N ASP A 253 -2.04 0.31 24.06
CA ASP A 253 -0.60 0.29 24.35
C ASP A 253 0.29 0.43 23.10
N GLY A 254 -0.27 0.84 21.95
CA GLY A 254 0.49 0.96 20.72
C GLY A 254 -0.36 1.07 19.48
N MET A 255 0.09 0.42 18.41
CA MET A 255 -0.66 0.30 17.16
C MET A 255 -0.57 -1.11 16.60
N TYR A 256 -1.70 -1.69 16.29
CA TYR A 256 -1.72 -2.83 15.38
C TYR A 256 -1.38 -2.34 13.98
N ALA A 257 -0.44 -2.98 13.30
CA ALA A 257 -0.13 -2.72 11.89
C ALA A 257 0.35 -3.99 11.18
N ARG A 258 -0.30 -4.32 10.07
CA ARG A 258 0.01 -5.54 9.30
C ARG A 258 -0.36 -5.41 7.83
N VAL A 259 0.36 -6.13 6.97
CA VAL A 259 0.01 -6.36 5.56
C VAL A 259 -0.08 -7.86 5.32
N ALA A 260 -1.26 -8.35 5.01
CA ALA A 260 -1.48 -9.78 4.83
C ALA A 260 -2.64 -10.06 3.86
N PRO A 261 -2.70 -11.23 3.22
CA PRO A 261 -3.94 -11.72 2.66
C PRO A 261 -4.94 -11.96 3.80
N MET A 262 -6.16 -11.45 3.63
CA MET A 262 -7.24 -11.58 4.61
C MET A 262 -8.54 -11.98 3.92
N LEU A 263 -9.41 -12.68 4.63
CA LEU A 263 -10.79 -12.88 4.19
C LEU A 263 -11.58 -11.60 4.44
N ILE A 264 -12.27 -11.12 3.42
CA ILE A 264 -13.05 -9.88 3.44
C ILE A 264 -14.51 -10.24 3.16
N PRO A 265 -15.46 -9.87 4.03
CA PRO A 265 -16.88 -10.03 3.75
C PRO A 265 -17.28 -9.31 2.46
N LYS A 266 -18.14 -9.94 1.63
CA LYS A 266 -18.53 -9.41 0.31
C LYS A 266 -19.30 -8.10 0.38
N ASN A 267 -19.91 -7.77 1.51
CA ASN A 267 -20.57 -6.48 1.78
C ASN A 267 -19.58 -5.37 2.17
N SER A 268 -18.31 -5.69 2.41
CA SER A 268 -17.26 -4.67 2.66
C SER A 268 -16.89 -3.94 1.38
N PRO A 269 -16.68 -2.60 1.41
CA PRO A 269 -16.18 -1.84 0.26
C PRO A 269 -14.90 -2.43 -0.35
N MET A 270 -13.98 -2.95 0.46
CA MET A 270 -12.72 -3.54 -0.03
C MET A 270 -12.93 -4.77 -0.91
N ALA A 271 -14.03 -5.52 -0.73
CA ALA A 271 -14.36 -6.65 -1.58
C ALA A 271 -14.69 -6.25 -3.02
N TRP A 272 -15.10 -4.99 -3.25
CA TRP A 272 -15.45 -4.46 -4.57
C TRP A 272 -14.22 -3.98 -5.37
N SER A 273 -13.04 -3.96 -4.78
CA SER A 273 -11.81 -3.60 -5.48
C SER A 273 -11.34 -4.77 -6.34
N HIS A 274 -11.28 -4.57 -7.65
CA HIS A 274 -10.86 -5.58 -8.62
C HIS A 274 -9.73 -5.07 -9.53
N GLY A 275 -9.00 -6.01 -10.13
CA GLY A 275 -7.91 -5.71 -11.05
C GLY A 275 -6.80 -4.92 -10.35
N THR A 276 -6.32 -3.85 -10.97
CA THR A 276 -5.22 -3.02 -10.43
C THR A 276 -5.69 -1.85 -9.56
N GLN A 277 -6.98 -1.80 -9.18
CA GLN A 277 -7.51 -0.71 -8.35
C GLN A 277 -6.90 -0.73 -6.95
N ASN A 278 -6.66 0.47 -6.42
CA ASN A 278 -6.36 0.68 -5.02
C ASN A 278 -7.59 1.22 -4.29
N MET A 279 -7.68 0.89 -3.03
CA MET A 279 -8.72 1.39 -2.14
C MET A 279 -8.14 1.65 -0.76
N VAL A 280 -8.55 2.75 -0.15
CA VAL A 280 -8.24 3.08 1.25
C VAL A 280 -9.55 3.40 1.97
N VAL A 281 -9.75 2.77 3.10
CA VAL A 281 -10.86 3.01 4.02
C VAL A 281 -10.26 3.60 5.30
N THR A 282 -10.73 4.77 5.68
CA THR A 282 -10.36 5.42 6.94
C THR A 282 -11.57 5.42 7.86
N THR A 283 -11.38 5.02 9.11
CA THR A 283 -12.43 5.03 10.13
C THR A 283 -12.15 6.14 11.12
N GLY A 284 -13.03 7.12 11.17
CA GLY A 284 -13.01 8.21 12.14
C GLY A 284 -13.88 7.91 13.35
N MET A 285 -13.61 8.60 14.47
CA MET A 285 -14.41 8.47 15.71
C MET A 285 -15.84 9.00 15.54
N MET A 286 -16.00 10.03 14.72
CA MET A 286 -17.27 10.74 14.54
C MET A 286 -17.89 10.48 13.16
N GLY A 287 -17.06 10.49 12.11
CA GLY A 287 -17.50 10.42 10.73
C GLY A 287 -17.64 8.99 10.19
N GLY A 288 -17.27 7.96 10.97
CA GLY A 288 -17.32 6.58 10.51
C GLY A 288 -16.34 6.30 9.38
N ASP A 289 -16.74 5.46 8.44
CA ASP A 289 -15.89 5.00 7.34
C ASP A 289 -15.95 5.95 6.13
N VAL A 290 -14.79 6.41 5.68
CA VAL A 290 -14.63 7.17 4.42
C VAL A 290 -13.76 6.36 3.47
N VAL A 291 -14.23 6.21 2.22
CA VAL A 291 -13.61 5.36 1.20
C VAL A 291 -12.99 6.21 0.09
N PHE A 292 -11.72 5.97 -0.20
CA PHE A 292 -11.00 6.50 -1.35
C PHE A 292 -10.68 5.34 -2.30
N SER A 293 -11.10 5.43 -3.57
CA SER A 293 -10.85 4.35 -4.53
C SER A 293 -10.52 4.89 -5.91
N GLY A 294 -9.70 4.14 -6.66
CA GLY A 294 -9.34 4.49 -8.02
C GLY A 294 -8.07 3.79 -8.52
N HIS A 295 -7.50 4.32 -9.60
CA HIS A 295 -6.26 3.79 -10.17
C HIS A 295 -5.05 4.17 -9.31
N GLY A 296 -4.47 3.17 -8.65
CA GLY A 296 -3.34 3.33 -7.72
C GLY A 296 -1.96 3.39 -8.37
N ALA A 297 -1.86 3.16 -9.68
CA ALA A 297 -0.60 3.17 -10.43
C ALA A 297 -0.82 3.60 -11.88
N GLY A 298 0.29 3.87 -12.58
CA GLY A 298 0.29 4.29 -13.97
C GLY A 298 0.75 5.74 -14.14
N GLY A 299 1.44 6.02 -15.26
CA GLY A 299 2.07 7.31 -15.50
C GLY A 299 1.09 8.49 -15.43
N ALA A 300 -0.05 8.38 -16.10
CA ALA A 300 -1.06 9.43 -16.14
C ALA A 300 -1.74 9.65 -14.77
N ALA A 301 -2.15 8.57 -14.11
CA ALA A 301 -2.78 8.66 -12.79
C ALA A 301 -1.85 9.30 -11.75
N THR A 302 -0.60 8.84 -11.69
CA THR A 302 0.41 9.40 -10.78
C THR A 302 0.73 10.86 -11.11
N ALA A 303 0.77 11.22 -12.40
CA ALA A 303 1.02 12.60 -12.82
C ALA A 303 -0.06 13.58 -12.35
N VAL A 304 -1.33 13.15 -12.26
CA VAL A 304 -2.41 13.99 -11.71
C VAL A 304 -2.09 14.41 -10.28
N ALA A 305 -1.70 13.46 -9.41
CA ALA A 305 -1.35 13.78 -8.03
C ALA A 305 -0.11 14.69 -7.92
N VAL A 306 0.94 14.41 -8.73
CA VAL A 306 2.14 15.26 -8.79
C VAL A 306 1.80 16.69 -9.20
N VAL A 307 0.97 16.87 -10.25
CA VAL A 307 0.56 18.20 -10.71
C VAL A 307 -0.33 18.89 -9.69
N SER A 308 -1.18 18.17 -9.00
CA SER A 308 -2.00 18.71 -7.90
C SER A 308 -1.11 19.23 -6.76
N ASP A 309 -0.06 18.49 -6.39
CA ASP A 309 0.93 18.93 -5.40
C ASP A 309 1.68 20.20 -5.89
N LEU A 310 2.06 20.25 -7.17
CA LEU A 310 2.69 21.45 -7.76
C LEU A 310 1.77 22.67 -7.70
N LEU A 311 0.48 22.50 -8.00
CA LEU A 311 -0.51 23.56 -7.90
C LEU A 311 -0.70 24.04 -6.46
N ALA A 312 -0.71 23.11 -5.49
CA ALA A 312 -0.79 23.45 -4.07
C ALA A 312 0.42 24.34 -3.65
N VAL A 313 1.64 23.98 -4.08
CA VAL A 313 2.83 24.80 -3.83
C VAL A 313 2.70 26.18 -4.51
N ALA A 314 2.29 26.23 -5.77
CA ALA A 314 2.15 27.50 -6.53
C ALA A 314 1.10 28.44 -5.92
N GLN A 315 0.05 27.89 -5.34
CA GLN A 315 -1.01 28.63 -4.64
C GLN A 315 -0.64 29.00 -3.20
N GLY A 316 0.51 28.52 -2.70
CA GLY A 316 0.96 28.77 -1.33
C GLY A 316 0.13 28.01 -0.29
N VAL A 317 -0.59 26.95 -0.70
CA VAL A 317 -1.33 26.09 0.22
C VAL A 317 -0.32 25.35 1.10
N ARG A 318 -0.42 25.51 2.40
CA ARG A 318 0.41 24.81 3.38
C ARG A 318 -0.46 23.89 4.20
N CYS A 319 -0.18 22.61 4.13
CA CYS A 319 -0.78 21.65 5.07
C CYS A 319 -0.13 21.84 6.44
N VAL A 320 -0.95 21.98 7.47
CA VAL A 320 -0.47 21.97 8.86
C VAL A 320 -0.02 20.54 9.15
N SER A 321 1.29 20.37 9.27
CA SER A 321 1.83 19.08 9.75
C SER A 321 1.69 19.08 11.27
N LEU A 322 0.80 18.24 11.79
CA LEU A 322 0.74 18.00 13.22
C LEU A 322 1.97 17.17 13.65
N PRO A 323 2.42 17.34 14.92
CA PRO A 323 3.52 16.55 15.43
C PRO A 323 3.22 15.06 15.33
N VAL A 324 4.14 14.29 14.77
CA VAL A 324 4.07 12.83 14.74
C VAL A 324 4.73 12.25 15.98
N THR A 325 4.12 11.21 16.53
CA THR A 325 4.62 10.49 17.69
C THR A 325 5.07 9.10 17.29
N PRO A 326 6.29 8.66 17.64
CA PRO A 326 6.69 7.27 17.47
C PRO A 326 5.73 6.34 18.23
N ARG A 327 5.30 5.27 17.57
CA ARG A 327 4.41 4.27 18.16
C ARG A 327 5.04 2.89 18.05
N VAL A 328 4.88 2.10 19.11
CA VAL A 328 5.23 0.70 19.09
C VAL A 328 4.22 -0.04 18.22
N VAL A 329 4.73 -0.82 17.27
CA VAL A 329 3.88 -1.68 16.44
C VAL A 329 3.65 -2.99 17.18
N THR A 330 2.38 -3.36 17.33
CA THR A 330 1.96 -4.69 17.75
C THR A 330 1.48 -5.45 16.52
N GLY A 331 2.00 -6.66 16.30
CA GLY A 331 1.53 -7.55 15.24
C GLY A 331 0.31 -8.38 15.65
N ASP A 332 -0.27 -8.07 16.79
CA ASP A 332 -1.28 -8.90 17.46
C ASP A 332 -2.59 -8.14 17.62
N ALA A 333 -3.66 -8.73 17.10
CA ALA A 333 -5.02 -8.22 17.23
C ALA A 333 -5.98 -9.39 17.44
N MET A 334 -7.09 -9.12 18.11
CA MET A 334 -8.19 -10.07 18.22
C MET A 334 -8.97 -10.11 16.90
N ALA A 335 -8.97 -11.26 16.22
CA ALA A 335 -9.72 -11.48 15.00
C ALA A 335 -10.15 -12.95 14.88
N PRO A 336 -11.26 -13.27 14.20
CA PRO A 336 -11.51 -14.62 13.74
C PRO A 336 -10.51 -15.00 12.65
N HIS A 337 -10.20 -16.29 12.55
CA HIS A 337 -9.22 -16.79 11.60
C HIS A 337 -9.80 -17.90 10.72
N TYR A 338 -9.36 -17.90 9.48
CA TYR A 338 -9.51 -18.96 8.50
C TYR A 338 -8.23 -19.78 8.49
N LEU A 339 -8.33 -21.07 8.80
CA LEU A 339 -7.21 -22.02 8.89
C LEU A 339 -7.39 -23.12 7.86
N ARG A 340 -6.52 -23.16 6.83
CA ARG A 340 -6.54 -24.23 5.83
C ARG A 340 -5.51 -25.31 6.16
N PHE A 341 -5.94 -26.55 6.08
CA PHE A 341 -5.11 -27.74 6.22
C PHE A 341 -5.19 -28.60 4.96
N VAL A 342 -4.05 -29.11 4.50
CA VAL A 342 -3.97 -30.08 3.41
C VAL A 342 -3.27 -31.32 3.95
N VAL A 343 -3.99 -32.44 4.04
CA VAL A 343 -3.58 -33.63 4.78
C VAL A 343 -3.70 -34.90 3.96
N ASP A 344 -2.93 -35.91 4.36
CA ASP A 344 -3.18 -37.32 4.00
C ASP A 344 -4.23 -37.86 4.98
N ASP A 345 -5.47 -38.13 4.48
CA ASP A 345 -6.66 -38.39 5.30
C ASP A 345 -6.49 -39.71 6.10
N LYS A 346 -6.42 -39.56 7.41
CA LYS A 346 -6.32 -40.65 8.40
C LYS A 346 -7.26 -40.43 9.58
N PRO A 347 -7.75 -41.48 10.23
CA PRO A 347 -8.52 -41.35 11.46
C PRO A 347 -7.74 -40.53 12.52
N GLY A 348 -8.43 -39.60 13.19
CA GLY A 348 -7.87 -38.81 14.30
C GLY A 348 -7.31 -37.45 13.93
N ILE A 349 -7.19 -37.08 12.64
CA ILE A 349 -6.62 -35.81 12.20
C ILE A 349 -7.37 -34.61 12.79
N VAL A 350 -8.69 -34.58 12.67
CA VAL A 350 -9.54 -33.51 13.20
C VAL A 350 -9.37 -33.37 14.72
N ALA A 351 -9.27 -34.50 15.43
CA ALA A 351 -9.04 -34.50 16.87
C ALA A 351 -7.65 -33.93 17.23
N ALA A 352 -6.61 -34.28 16.47
CA ALA A 352 -5.26 -33.74 16.69
C ALA A 352 -5.21 -32.22 16.46
N ILE A 353 -5.82 -31.73 15.38
CA ILE A 353 -5.88 -30.29 15.05
C ILE A 353 -6.71 -29.54 16.09
N ALA A 354 -7.90 -30.07 16.47
CA ALA A 354 -8.74 -29.47 17.50
C ALA A 354 -8.04 -29.45 18.87
N GLY A 355 -7.26 -30.49 19.19
CA GLY A 355 -6.43 -30.55 20.39
C GLY A 355 -5.39 -29.43 20.41
N ALA A 356 -4.63 -29.27 19.32
CA ALA A 356 -3.61 -28.23 19.21
C ALA A 356 -4.20 -26.79 19.31
N LEU A 357 -5.39 -26.56 18.78
CA LEU A 357 -6.11 -25.28 18.94
C LEU A 357 -6.58 -25.09 20.38
N SER A 358 -7.15 -26.12 21.00
CA SER A 358 -7.60 -26.11 22.39
C SER A 358 -6.44 -25.85 23.37
N ASP A 359 -5.27 -26.45 23.14
CA ASP A 359 -4.10 -26.32 24.01
C ASP A 359 -3.58 -24.87 24.10
N VAL A 360 -3.82 -24.07 23.06
CA VAL A 360 -3.49 -22.64 23.05
C VAL A 360 -4.67 -21.73 23.45
N GLY A 361 -5.85 -22.29 23.71
CA GLY A 361 -7.07 -21.57 24.07
C GLY A 361 -7.81 -20.96 22.88
N ALA A 362 -7.56 -21.42 21.64
CA ALA A 362 -8.30 -21.00 20.46
C ALA A 362 -9.56 -21.86 20.29
N ASN A 363 -10.73 -21.21 20.21
CA ASN A 363 -12.00 -21.89 20.02
C ASN A 363 -12.35 -22.04 18.54
N ILE A 364 -12.85 -23.21 18.14
CA ILE A 364 -13.32 -23.48 16.78
C ILE A 364 -14.74 -22.95 16.64
N ASP A 365 -14.97 -22.14 15.60
CA ASP A 365 -16.29 -21.67 15.20
C ASP A 365 -16.96 -22.66 14.23
N SER A 366 -16.26 -23.02 13.14
CA SER A 366 -16.78 -24.01 12.18
C SER A 366 -15.68 -24.88 11.56
N LEU A 367 -16.09 -26.00 10.95
CA LEU A 367 -15.25 -26.89 10.16
C LEU A 367 -15.92 -27.14 8.83
N LEU A 368 -15.22 -26.86 7.73
CA LEU A 368 -15.72 -27.01 6.38
C LEU A 368 -14.85 -28.02 5.62
N GLN A 369 -15.48 -29.04 5.06
CA GLN A 369 -14.84 -30.04 4.23
C GLN A 369 -15.73 -30.39 3.05
N HIS A 370 -15.25 -30.13 1.83
CA HIS A 370 -15.98 -30.52 0.63
C HIS A 370 -15.80 -32.01 0.32
N PRO A 371 -16.88 -32.74 -0.02
CA PRO A 371 -16.75 -34.09 -0.54
C PRO A 371 -16.07 -34.07 -1.90
N GLY A 372 -15.30 -35.14 -2.20
CA GLY A 372 -14.69 -35.36 -3.52
C GLY A 372 -13.21 -34.97 -3.63
N TYR A 373 -12.59 -34.40 -2.62
CA TYR A 373 -11.13 -34.26 -2.61
C TYR A 373 -10.45 -35.63 -2.46
N PRO A 374 -9.30 -35.85 -3.17
CA PRO A 374 -8.52 -37.07 -3.00
C PRO A 374 -8.06 -37.23 -1.55
N LYS A 375 -8.25 -38.43 -0.98
CA LYS A 375 -7.89 -38.69 0.43
C LYS A 375 -6.42 -38.48 0.75
N HIS A 376 -5.54 -38.74 -0.20
CA HIS A 376 -4.10 -38.52 -0.06
C HIS A 376 -3.70 -37.04 -0.15
N ARG A 377 -4.65 -36.14 -0.42
CA ARG A 377 -4.47 -34.68 -0.49
C ARG A 377 -5.79 -33.94 -0.17
N LEU A 378 -6.32 -34.25 0.99
CA LEU A 378 -7.57 -33.66 1.47
C LEU A 378 -7.35 -32.28 1.98
N ALA A 379 -8.03 -31.30 1.35
CA ALA A 379 -8.09 -29.94 1.85
C ALA A 379 -9.35 -29.71 2.68
N PHE A 380 -9.23 -29.15 3.87
CA PHE A 380 -10.35 -28.68 4.68
C PHE A 380 -9.99 -27.42 5.46
N VAL A 381 -10.99 -26.76 5.97
CA VAL A 381 -10.87 -25.46 6.63
C VAL A 381 -11.52 -25.50 8.00
N VAL A 382 -10.88 -24.80 8.95
CA VAL A 382 -11.44 -24.50 10.25
C VAL A 382 -11.51 -22.98 10.37
N THR A 383 -12.64 -22.45 10.84
CA THR A 383 -12.72 -21.06 11.29
C THR A 383 -12.67 -21.02 12.83
N THR A 384 -12.12 -19.94 13.37
CA THR A 384 -12.04 -19.75 14.82
C THR A 384 -12.89 -18.59 15.28
N GLU A 385 -13.34 -18.62 16.53
CA GLU A 385 -13.75 -17.42 17.23
C GLU A 385 -12.58 -16.42 17.30
N PRO A 386 -12.86 -15.12 17.60
CA PRO A 386 -11.80 -14.13 17.72
C PRO A 386 -10.68 -14.57 18.67
N SER A 387 -9.45 -14.57 18.19
CA SER A 387 -8.25 -14.98 18.89
C SER A 387 -7.09 -14.08 18.47
N LEU A 388 -6.07 -13.96 19.33
CA LEU A 388 -4.85 -13.22 18.98
C LEU A 388 -4.08 -13.97 17.88
N ASN A 389 -3.48 -13.24 16.95
CA ASN A 389 -2.62 -13.81 15.92
C ASN A 389 -1.50 -14.69 16.50
N SER A 390 -0.87 -14.25 17.59
CA SER A 390 0.19 -14.99 18.28
C SER A 390 -0.29 -16.32 18.84
N VAL A 391 -1.55 -16.41 19.29
CA VAL A 391 -2.17 -17.65 19.75
C VAL A 391 -2.33 -18.62 18.57
N ILE A 392 -2.89 -18.14 17.46
CA ILE A 392 -3.10 -18.95 16.27
C ILE A 392 -1.75 -19.43 15.70
N GLN A 393 -0.73 -18.59 15.64
CA GLN A 393 0.60 -18.96 15.13
C GLN A 393 1.20 -20.14 15.92
N ARG A 394 1.10 -20.14 17.26
CA ARG A 394 1.56 -21.28 18.10
C ARG A 394 0.83 -22.57 17.76
N ALA A 395 -0.49 -22.52 17.55
CA ALA A 395 -1.23 -23.70 17.12
C ALA A 395 -0.76 -24.17 15.73
N MET A 396 -0.58 -23.24 14.79
CA MET A 396 -0.15 -23.56 13.42
C MET A 396 1.26 -24.19 13.38
N GLU A 397 2.17 -23.74 14.24
CA GLU A 397 3.51 -24.35 14.41
C GLU A 397 3.38 -25.80 14.88
N THR A 398 2.56 -26.05 15.91
CA THR A 398 2.33 -27.41 16.41
C THR A 398 1.68 -28.29 15.36
N ILE A 399 0.62 -27.80 14.69
CA ILE A 399 -0.09 -28.54 13.65
C ILE A 399 0.83 -28.85 12.45
N GLY A 400 1.70 -27.91 12.10
CA GLY A 400 2.66 -28.07 10.99
C GLY A 400 3.63 -29.22 11.20
N THR A 401 3.83 -29.71 12.42
CA THR A 401 4.68 -30.87 12.74
C THR A 401 3.98 -32.21 12.64
N LEU A 402 2.66 -32.26 12.42
CA LEU A 402 1.91 -33.49 12.32
C LEU A 402 2.27 -34.26 11.05
N ASP A 403 2.51 -35.59 11.17
CA ASP A 403 2.90 -36.46 10.07
C ASP A 403 1.87 -36.56 8.92
N CYS A 404 0.64 -36.12 9.17
CA CYS A 404 -0.41 -36.11 8.16
C CYS A 404 -0.37 -34.88 7.26
N MET A 405 0.39 -33.85 7.60
CA MET A 405 0.44 -32.60 6.82
C MET A 405 1.19 -32.80 5.50
N ILE A 406 0.53 -32.44 4.39
CA ILE A 406 1.10 -32.50 3.03
C ILE A 406 1.71 -31.14 2.64
N GLN A 407 1.19 -30.07 3.20
CA GLN A 407 1.64 -28.70 3.00
C GLN A 407 1.68 -27.98 4.34
N PRO A 408 2.50 -26.92 4.47
CA PRO A 408 2.38 -26.02 5.64
C PRO A 408 0.95 -25.53 5.80
N PRO A 409 0.41 -25.52 7.03
CA PRO A 409 -0.91 -24.99 7.27
C PRO A 409 -0.95 -23.48 6.98
N LEU A 410 -2.09 -22.97 6.52
CA LEU A 410 -2.30 -21.56 6.21
C LEU A 410 -3.26 -20.94 7.22
N ALA A 411 -2.88 -19.79 7.80
CA ALA A 411 -3.77 -18.98 8.61
C ALA A 411 -3.96 -17.61 7.96
N LEU A 412 -5.20 -17.17 7.85
CA LEU A 412 -5.59 -15.85 7.39
C LEU A 412 -6.53 -15.21 8.41
N GLU A 413 -6.33 -13.93 8.71
CA GLU A 413 -7.31 -13.15 9.48
C GLU A 413 -8.60 -12.97 8.66
N MET A 414 -9.72 -12.94 9.34
CA MET A 414 -11.01 -12.59 8.76
C MET A 414 -11.41 -11.20 9.24
N LEU A 415 -11.68 -10.30 8.30
CA LEU A 415 -12.18 -8.96 8.66
C LEU A 415 -13.62 -9.07 9.13
N VAL A 416 -13.89 -8.46 10.26
CA VAL A 416 -15.25 -8.26 10.76
C VAL A 416 -15.70 -6.87 10.35
N VAL A 417 -16.88 -6.76 9.77
CA VAL A 417 -17.55 -5.47 9.55
C VAL A 417 -18.22 -5.12 10.88
N ASP A 418 -17.86 -3.99 11.45
CA ASP A 418 -18.51 -3.50 12.66
C ASP A 418 -19.94 -3.04 12.30
N ASP A 419 -20.94 -3.83 12.58
CA ASP A 419 -22.37 -3.51 12.39
C ASP A 419 -22.85 -2.46 13.43
N LYS A 420 -22.09 -1.39 13.65
CA LYS A 420 -22.51 -0.32 14.57
C LYS A 420 -23.65 0.55 14.07
N ASP A 421 -24.09 0.35 12.83
CA ASP A 421 -25.16 1.17 12.21
C ASP A 421 -26.57 0.62 12.44
N GLU A 422 -26.76 -0.57 13.01
CA GLU A 422 -28.10 -1.13 13.27
C GLU A 422 -28.69 -0.75 14.63
N GLU A 423 -27.91 -0.24 15.59
CA GLU A 423 -28.43 0.11 16.94
C GLU A 423 -28.88 1.59 17.10
N THR A 424 -28.76 2.42 16.06
CA THR A 424 -29.12 3.85 16.15
C THR A 424 -30.13 4.32 15.06
N ALA A 425 -30.89 3.42 14.46
CA ALA A 425 -31.99 3.77 13.55
C ALA A 425 -33.35 3.70 14.23
#